data_009ac2efc360cbab3b251717aa0293a1
#
_entry.id   009ac2efc360cbab3b251717aa0293a1
#
_cell.length_a   1.000
_cell.length_b   1.000
_cell.length_c   1.000
_cell.angle_alpha   90.00
_cell.angle_beta   90.00
_cell.angle_gamma   90.00
#
_symmetry.space_group_name_H-M   'P 1'
#
loop_
_entity.id
_entity.type
_entity.pdbx_description
1 polymer ?
#
loop_
_entity_poly.entity_id
_entity_poly.type
_entity_poly.pdbx_seq_one_letter_code
_entity_poly.pdbx_strand_id
1 'polypeptide(L)'
;MYKYIFLTLSIVIGGCTKKTTSTSNTSTINSYNGSGFVTQGLASVTNNNIYSCAGGRITNIGNITNNNKTWIVPGENNFINGLKLFDLYNECNGKTPLNINVADTSKAPIIIIDNDGEIISGFIYADNYFELYVNGKLVGIDPVPYTPFNSCFVKFKAKRPIKYAIKLIDWEENLGIGTELNNGNALYPGDGGFIAKFSDGTITNSNWKAQVFYIAPLSNVNCVIENGSSRNSSGCNVLPTSTNNAYALHWEIANNWFATDFDYTSWPSASTFTTSQVGPKNAYTNFTAQFNDAQFVWSSNLILDNLVLLRFTGN
;
A
#
# COMPACT_ATOMS: atom_id res chain seq x y z
N MET A 1 86.11 -21.11 -4.51
CA MET A 1 84.96 -21.91 -4.66
C MET A 1 84.07 -21.74 -3.42
N TYR A 2 83.18 -20.76 -3.41
CA TYR A 2 82.29 -20.45 -2.26
C TYR A 2 80.93 -21.01 -2.56
N LYS A 3 80.41 -21.87 -1.66
CA LYS A 3 79.06 -22.40 -1.66
C LYS A 3 78.14 -21.49 -0.82
N TYR A 4 77.15 -20.88 -1.48
CA TYR A 4 76.07 -20.18 -0.79
C TYR A 4 74.94 -21.19 -0.42
N ILE A 5 74.63 -21.23 0.88
CA ILE A 5 73.47 -21.97 1.40
C ILE A 5 72.33 -20.98 1.46
N PHE A 6 71.25 -21.25 0.70
CA PHE A 6 70.00 -20.51 0.79
C PHE A 6 69.11 -21.14 1.87
N LEU A 7 68.83 -20.37 2.91
CA LEU A 7 67.89 -20.75 3.97
C LEU A 7 66.50 -20.20 3.59
N THR A 8 65.55 -21.05 3.21
CA THR A 8 64.18 -20.66 2.93
C THR A 8 63.39 -20.60 4.24
N LEU A 9 62.98 -19.41 4.62
CA LEU A 9 62.10 -19.16 5.77
C LEU A 9 60.62 -19.27 5.29
N SER A 10 59.94 -20.32 5.69
CA SER A 10 58.51 -20.51 5.45
C SER A 10 57.70 -19.77 6.50
N ILE A 11 57.06 -18.68 6.11
CA ILE A 11 56.11 -17.93 6.95
C ILE A 11 54.76 -18.62 6.84
N VAL A 12 54.29 -19.25 7.89
CA VAL A 12 52.92 -19.78 8.04
C VAL A 12 52.04 -18.60 8.48
N ILE A 13 51.26 -18.05 7.52
CA ILE A 13 50.23 -17.07 7.85
C ILE A 13 48.99 -17.81 8.34
N GLY A 14 48.83 -17.88 9.63
CA GLY A 14 47.61 -18.38 10.26
C GLY A 14 46.46 -17.39 10.00
N GLY A 15 45.65 -17.65 8.98
CA GLY A 15 44.40 -16.92 8.74
C GLY A 15 43.37 -17.21 9.83
N CYS A 16 43.20 -16.26 10.74
CA CYS A 16 42.09 -16.29 11.72
C CYS A 16 40.78 -15.95 10.98
N THR A 17 40.08 -16.94 10.49
CA THR A 17 38.71 -16.76 9.97
C THR A 17 37.81 -16.45 11.17
N LYS A 18 37.46 -15.18 11.35
CA LYS A 18 36.35 -14.78 12.19
C LYS A 18 35.08 -15.42 11.64
N LYS A 19 34.62 -16.48 12.29
CA LYS A 19 33.30 -17.05 12.09
C LYS A 19 32.30 -16.00 12.58
N THR A 20 31.76 -15.20 11.68
CA THR A 20 30.56 -14.38 11.96
C THR A 20 29.42 -15.34 12.19
N THR A 21 29.16 -15.67 13.45
CA THR A 21 27.91 -16.27 13.86
C THR A 21 26.83 -15.24 13.64
N SER A 22 26.09 -15.38 12.53
CA SER A 22 24.78 -14.75 12.41
C SER A 22 23.89 -15.40 13.47
N THR A 23 23.71 -14.72 14.59
CA THR A 23 22.62 -15.06 15.51
C THR A 23 21.33 -14.75 14.76
N SER A 24 20.72 -15.78 14.17
CA SER A 24 19.38 -15.68 13.61
C SER A 24 18.45 -15.32 14.79
N ASN A 25 17.74 -14.20 14.66
CA ASN A 25 16.68 -13.77 15.58
C ASN A 25 15.43 -14.67 15.44
N THR A 26 15.62 -15.96 15.36
CA THR A 26 14.54 -16.96 15.29
C THR A 26 13.59 -16.92 16.50
N SER A 27 14.04 -16.34 17.62
CA SER A 27 13.21 -16.24 18.83
C SER A 27 12.00 -15.29 18.68
N THR A 28 12.12 -14.21 17.90
CA THR A 28 11.05 -13.22 17.76
C THR A 28 9.95 -13.71 16.81
N ILE A 29 10.33 -14.43 15.74
CA ILE A 29 9.37 -15.04 14.80
C ILE A 29 8.54 -16.11 15.52
N ASN A 30 9.16 -16.91 16.39
CA ASN A 30 8.50 -18.01 17.10
C ASN A 30 7.63 -17.54 18.29
N SER A 31 7.71 -16.27 18.70
CA SER A 31 6.93 -15.73 19.81
C SER A 31 5.64 -15.04 19.40
N TYR A 32 5.40 -14.84 18.09
CA TYR A 32 4.16 -14.25 17.61
C TYR A 32 2.99 -15.21 17.76
N ASN A 33 1.94 -14.76 18.48
CA ASN A 33 0.77 -15.59 18.80
C ASN A 33 -0.46 -15.27 17.97
N GLY A 34 -0.36 -14.33 17.01
CA GLY A 34 -1.46 -13.96 16.13
C GLY A 34 -1.63 -14.92 14.94
N SER A 35 -2.57 -14.61 14.07
CA SER A 35 -2.89 -15.39 12.87
C SER A 35 -2.07 -14.97 11.64
N GLY A 36 -1.35 -13.87 11.72
CA GLY A 36 -0.52 -13.35 10.63
C GLY A 36 0.72 -14.20 10.38
N PHE A 37 1.14 -14.25 9.12
CA PHE A 37 2.36 -14.93 8.72
C PHE A 37 3.55 -13.97 8.80
N VAL A 38 4.56 -14.34 9.57
CA VAL A 38 5.74 -13.48 9.80
C VAL A 38 6.78 -13.70 8.70
N THR A 39 7.28 -12.60 8.13
CA THR A 39 8.49 -12.57 7.30
C THR A 39 9.52 -11.63 7.90
N GLN A 40 10.78 -11.77 7.50
CA GLN A 40 11.89 -10.94 7.96
C GLN A 40 12.82 -10.61 6.79
N GLY A 41 13.30 -9.38 6.75
CA GLY A 41 14.25 -8.90 5.75
C GLY A 41 13.58 -8.18 4.59
N LEU A 42 14.36 -7.94 3.54
CA LEU A 42 13.91 -7.23 2.34
C LEU A 42 13.35 -8.20 1.31
N ALA A 43 12.36 -7.74 0.57
CA ALA A 43 11.81 -8.50 -0.55
C ALA A 43 12.78 -8.51 -1.75
N SER A 44 12.70 -9.59 -2.54
CA SER A 44 13.38 -9.70 -3.83
C SER A 44 12.51 -9.11 -4.92
N VAL A 45 13.03 -8.16 -5.69
CA VAL A 45 12.31 -7.52 -6.79
C VAL A 45 12.02 -8.55 -7.89
N THR A 46 10.76 -8.65 -8.30
CA THR A 46 10.31 -9.47 -9.44
C THR A 46 9.93 -8.62 -10.64
N ASN A 47 9.31 -7.46 -10.40
CA ASN A 47 8.98 -6.48 -11.43
C ASN A 47 9.60 -5.14 -11.04
N ASN A 48 10.61 -4.73 -11.80
CA ASN A 48 11.34 -3.49 -11.52
C ASN A 48 10.62 -2.30 -12.15
N ASN A 49 10.38 -1.28 -11.33
CA ASN A 49 9.85 0.02 -11.73
C ASN A 49 8.69 -0.06 -12.75
N ILE A 50 7.54 -0.57 -12.30
CA ILE A 50 6.36 -0.77 -13.14
C ILE A 50 5.72 0.53 -13.65
N TYR A 51 6.15 1.66 -13.11
CA TYR A 51 5.69 2.99 -13.49
C TYR A 51 6.85 3.99 -13.50
N SER A 52 6.92 4.83 -14.53
CA SER A 52 7.94 5.85 -14.68
C SER A 52 7.29 7.22 -14.90
N CYS A 53 7.71 8.18 -14.09
CA CYS A 53 7.23 9.56 -14.13
C CYS A 53 8.38 10.49 -13.72
N ALA A 54 8.48 11.67 -14.33
CA ALA A 54 9.45 12.67 -13.93
C ALA A 54 9.22 13.09 -12.46
N GLY A 55 10.23 12.94 -11.61
CA GLY A 55 10.11 13.18 -10.17
C GLY A 55 9.41 12.06 -9.39
N GLY A 56 8.99 10.99 -10.08
CA GLY A 56 8.40 9.81 -9.46
C GLY A 56 9.43 8.94 -8.75
N ARG A 57 8.96 8.13 -7.83
CA ARG A 57 9.78 7.16 -7.09
C ARG A 57 9.72 5.80 -7.74
N ILE A 58 10.71 4.96 -7.40
CA ILE A 58 10.78 3.59 -7.91
C ILE A 58 9.60 2.79 -7.38
N THR A 59 8.81 2.23 -8.29
CA THR A 59 7.62 1.44 -7.98
C THR A 59 7.86 -0.02 -8.37
N ASN A 60 8.36 -0.81 -7.43
CA ASN A 60 8.68 -2.22 -7.65
C ASN A 60 7.57 -3.12 -7.12
N ILE A 61 7.47 -4.31 -7.71
CA ILE A 61 6.78 -5.45 -7.12
C ILE A 61 7.83 -6.52 -6.83
N GLY A 62 7.68 -7.22 -5.73
CA GLY A 62 8.62 -8.26 -5.36
C GLY A 62 8.00 -9.38 -4.55
N ASN A 63 8.85 -10.28 -4.12
CA ASN A 63 8.47 -11.42 -3.31
C ASN A 63 9.32 -11.48 -2.04
N ILE A 64 8.67 -11.87 -0.95
CA ILE A 64 9.34 -12.29 0.27
C ILE A 64 8.87 -13.68 0.65
N THR A 65 9.81 -14.56 1.02
CA THR A 65 9.52 -15.96 1.33
C THR A 65 9.99 -16.31 2.73
N ASN A 66 9.14 -16.98 3.49
CA ASN A 66 9.48 -17.61 4.75
C ASN A 66 8.70 -18.93 4.89
N ASN A 67 9.34 -19.98 5.45
CA ASN A 67 8.73 -21.27 5.68
C ASN A 67 7.98 -21.84 4.44
N ASN A 68 8.60 -21.76 3.28
CA ASN A 68 8.08 -22.23 1.99
C ASN A 68 6.80 -21.50 1.51
N LYS A 69 6.43 -20.39 2.13
CA LYS A 69 5.34 -19.52 1.67
C LYS A 69 5.90 -18.24 1.12
N THR A 70 5.51 -17.90 -0.11
CA THR A 70 5.91 -16.69 -0.81
C THR A 70 4.76 -15.70 -0.83
N TRP A 71 5.06 -14.46 -0.48
CA TRP A 71 4.14 -13.34 -0.48
C TRP A 71 4.58 -12.31 -1.53
N ILE A 72 3.61 -11.80 -2.28
CA ILE A 72 3.83 -10.66 -3.17
C ILE A 72 3.73 -9.38 -2.35
N VAL A 73 4.69 -8.49 -2.49
CA VAL A 73 4.73 -7.21 -1.78
C VAL A 73 4.89 -6.04 -2.75
N PRO A 74 4.26 -4.89 -2.43
CA PRO A 74 3.41 -4.60 -1.26
C PRO A 74 2.09 -5.38 -1.26
N GLY A 75 1.67 -5.92 -2.40
CA GLY A 75 0.49 -6.75 -2.56
C GLY A 75 0.21 -7.07 -4.02
N GLU A 76 -0.57 -8.13 -4.27
CA GLU A 76 -1.11 -8.38 -5.60
C GLU A 76 -1.96 -7.19 -6.04
N ASN A 77 -1.73 -6.71 -7.27
CA ASN A 77 -2.42 -5.55 -7.81
C ASN A 77 -2.66 -5.66 -9.31
N ASN A 78 -3.57 -4.83 -9.81
CA ASN A 78 -3.94 -4.79 -11.23
C ASN A 78 -3.24 -3.64 -11.98
N PHE A 79 -2.19 -3.02 -11.45
CA PHE A 79 -1.61 -1.81 -12.03
C PHE A 79 -1.22 -1.97 -13.50
N ILE A 80 -0.60 -3.09 -13.88
CA ILE A 80 -0.14 -3.30 -15.26
C ILE A 80 -1.31 -3.46 -16.25
N ASN A 81 -2.36 -4.19 -15.86
CA ASN A 81 -3.42 -4.64 -16.76
C ASN A 81 -4.79 -3.97 -16.51
N GLY A 82 -4.96 -3.28 -15.39
CA GLY A 82 -6.22 -2.64 -15.03
C GLY A 82 -6.52 -1.38 -15.84
N LEU A 83 -7.81 -1.08 -16.00
CA LEU A 83 -8.26 0.17 -16.62
C LEU A 83 -7.88 1.34 -15.71
N LYS A 84 -7.04 2.25 -16.20
CA LYS A 84 -6.69 3.48 -15.50
C LYS A 84 -7.89 4.41 -15.46
N LEU A 85 -8.23 4.90 -14.25
CA LEU A 85 -9.29 5.88 -14.09
C LEU A 85 -8.89 7.23 -14.68
N PHE A 86 -9.88 8.08 -14.89
CA PHE A 86 -9.67 9.40 -15.49
C PHE A 86 -8.98 10.33 -14.50
N ASP A 87 -7.85 10.91 -14.92
CA ASP A 87 -7.13 11.89 -14.11
C ASP A 87 -7.97 13.14 -13.87
N LEU A 88 -8.24 13.46 -12.61
CA LEU A 88 -8.67 14.79 -12.19
C LEU A 88 -7.44 15.70 -12.08
N TYR A 89 -6.38 15.21 -11.46
CA TYR A 89 -5.08 15.84 -11.30
C TYR A 89 -3.99 14.77 -11.47
N ASN A 90 -2.95 15.07 -12.23
CA ASN A 90 -1.82 14.15 -12.42
C ASN A 90 -0.58 14.91 -12.89
N GLU A 91 0.40 15.06 -12.03
CA GLU A 91 1.66 15.74 -12.34
C GLU A 91 2.50 14.99 -13.37
N CYS A 92 2.36 13.66 -13.43
CA CYS A 92 3.14 12.83 -14.36
C CYS A 92 2.79 13.07 -15.84
N ASN A 93 1.59 13.52 -16.13
CA ASN A 93 1.16 13.83 -17.50
C ASN A 93 0.89 15.33 -17.72
N GLY A 94 1.22 16.18 -16.75
CA GLY A 94 1.06 17.62 -16.83
C GLY A 94 -0.38 18.12 -16.66
N LYS A 95 -1.32 17.25 -16.25
CA LYS A 95 -2.70 17.64 -15.98
C LYS A 95 -2.84 18.15 -14.54
N THR A 96 -2.60 19.45 -14.33
CA THR A 96 -2.54 20.06 -13.00
C THR A 96 -3.51 21.25 -12.84
N PRO A 97 -4.84 21.03 -12.99
CA PRO A 97 -5.81 22.10 -12.82
C PRO A 97 -5.82 22.62 -11.39
N LEU A 98 -5.98 23.95 -11.24
CA LEU A 98 -5.94 24.62 -9.94
C LEU A 98 -7.22 24.41 -9.12
N ASN A 99 -8.33 24.02 -9.77
CA ASN A 99 -9.61 23.72 -9.12
C ASN A 99 -10.55 23.02 -10.11
N ILE A 100 -11.73 22.62 -9.64
CA ILE A 100 -12.73 21.90 -10.44
C ILE A 100 -13.26 22.70 -11.64
N ASN A 101 -13.30 24.02 -11.58
CA ASN A 101 -13.86 24.84 -12.64
C ASN A 101 -13.03 24.82 -13.93
N VAL A 102 -11.75 24.50 -13.81
CA VAL A 102 -10.82 24.36 -14.95
C VAL A 102 -10.46 22.88 -15.24
N ALA A 103 -11.00 21.95 -14.47
CA ALA A 103 -10.85 20.52 -14.71
C ALA A 103 -11.99 20.01 -15.63
N ASP A 104 -11.64 19.56 -16.83
CA ASP A 104 -12.64 19.01 -17.77
C ASP A 104 -12.96 17.55 -17.43
N THR A 105 -13.97 17.33 -16.61
CA THR A 105 -14.46 15.97 -16.25
C THR A 105 -15.48 15.41 -17.26
N SER A 106 -15.89 16.20 -18.27
CA SER A 106 -16.89 15.77 -19.27
C SER A 106 -16.40 14.58 -20.09
N LYS A 107 -15.09 14.51 -20.34
CA LYS A 107 -14.41 13.46 -21.12
C LYS A 107 -14.21 12.13 -20.37
N ALA A 108 -14.52 12.08 -19.08
CA ALA A 108 -14.41 10.83 -18.32
C ALA A 108 -15.39 9.79 -18.89
N PRO A 109 -14.91 8.57 -19.22
CA PRO A 109 -15.77 7.53 -19.77
C PRO A 109 -16.74 7.02 -18.71
N ILE A 110 -17.91 6.54 -19.15
CA ILE A 110 -18.84 5.82 -18.28
C ILE A 110 -18.50 4.33 -18.35
N ILE A 111 -18.12 3.76 -17.21
CA ILE A 111 -17.78 2.35 -17.07
C ILE A 111 -19.06 1.57 -16.72
N ILE A 112 -19.48 0.63 -17.58
CA ILE A 112 -20.71 -0.10 -17.42
C ILE A 112 -20.49 -1.33 -16.51
N ILE A 113 -21.03 -1.25 -15.30
CA ILE A 113 -21.05 -2.35 -14.35
C ILE A 113 -22.37 -3.12 -14.50
N ASP A 114 -23.50 -2.42 -14.48
CA ASP A 114 -24.83 -2.98 -14.66
C ASP A 114 -25.58 -2.17 -15.75
N ASN A 115 -26.12 -2.86 -16.76
CA ASN A 115 -26.75 -2.19 -17.91
C ASN A 115 -28.02 -1.42 -17.55
N ASP A 116 -28.73 -1.84 -16.50
CA ASP A 116 -29.98 -1.25 -15.99
C ASP A 116 -29.74 -0.32 -14.77
N GLY A 117 -28.48 0.00 -14.47
CA GLY A 117 -28.11 0.88 -13.35
C GLY A 117 -28.29 2.36 -13.62
N GLU A 118 -28.02 3.17 -12.63
CA GLU A 118 -27.89 4.62 -12.72
C GLU A 118 -26.41 5.04 -12.92
N ILE A 119 -26.20 6.25 -13.46
CA ILE A 119 -24.85 6.79 -13.59
C ILE A 119 -24.46 7.46 -12.29
N ILE A 120 -23.37 6.97 -11.69
CA ILE A 120 -22.76 7.53 -10.49
C ILE A 120 -21.40 8.09 -10.90
N SER A 121 -21.09 9.30 -10.44
CA SER A 121 -19.77 9.90 -10.56
C SER A 121 -19.11 10.00 -9.19
N GLY A 122 -17.78 10.07 -9.16
CA GLY A 122 -17.04 10.20 -7.90
C GLY A 122 -15.69 10.87 -8.05
N PHE A 123 -15.26 11.49 -6.97
CA PHE A 123 -13.93 12.04 -6.78
C PHE A 123 -13.18 11.14 -5.81
N ILE A 124 -11.94 10.80 -6.15
CA ILE A 124 -11.12 9.86 -5.39
C ILE A 124 -9.70 10.40 -5.28
N TYR A 125 -9.16 10.36 -4.06
CA TYR A 125 -7.75 10.57 -3.78
C TYR A 125 -7.25 9.40 -2.91
N ALA A 126 -6.07 8.89 -3.21
CA ALA A 126 -5.38 7.89 -2.42
C ALA A 126 -3.90 8.25 -2.25
N ASP A 127 -3.36 7.88 -1.13
CA ASP A 127 -1.95 7.84 -0.84
C ASP A 127 -1.58 6.39 -0.49
N ASN A 128 -0.98 5.60 -1.39
CA ASN A 128 -0.57 5.99 -2.77
C ASN A 128 -1.54 5.50 -3.85
N TYR A 129 -2.05 4.25 -3.76
CA TYR A 129 -2.70 3.54 -4.84
C TYR A 129 -4.02 2.91 -4.43
N PHE A 130 -4.97 2.88 -5.35
CA PHE A 130 -6.23 2.18 -5.15
C PHE A 130 -6.71 1.39 -6.36
N GLU A 131 -7.52 0.37 -6.08
CA GLU A 131 -8.36 -0.35 -7.05
C GLU A 131 -9.82 -0.25 -6.59
N LEU A 132 -10.69 0.28 -7.45
CA LEU A 132 -12.12 0.45 -7.17
C LEU A 132 -12.91 -0.69 -7.78
N TYR A 133 -13.64 -1.41 -6.97
CA TYR A 133 -14.64 -2.40 -7.39
C TYR A 133 -16.03 -1.93 -6.97
N VAL A 134 -17.01 -2.13 -7.86
CA VAL A 134 -18.42 -1.86 -7.61
C VAL A 134 -19.24 -3.08 -8.02
N ASN A 135 -20.14 -3.53 -7.16
CA ASN A 135 -21.00 -4.69 -7.39
C ASN A 135 -20.22 -5.93 -7.88
N GLY A 136 -19.04 -6.17 -7.29
CA GLY A 136 -18.20 -7.33 -7.59
C GLY A 136 -17.39 -7.23 -8.88
N LYS A 137 -17.36 -6.07 -9.55
CA LYS A 137 -16.58 -5.87 -10.79
C LYS A 137 -15.57 -4.74 -10.63
N LEU A 138 -14.37 -4.92 -11.17
CA LEU A 138 -13.35 -3.87 -11.22
C LEU A 138 -13.82 -2.72 -12.11
N VAL A 139 -14.01 -1.55 -11.52
CA VAL A 139 -14.33 -0.31 -12.23
C VAL A 139 -13.06 0.29 -12.85
N GLY A 140 -11.98 0.31 -12.09
CA GLY A 140 -10.71 0.82 -12.53
C GLY A 140 -9.74 1.00 -11.38
N ILE A 141 -8.58 1.51 -11.73
CA ILE A 141 -7.44 1.63 -10.82
C ILE A 141 -6.81 3.01 -10.90
N ASP A 142 -6.03 3.33 -9.90
CA ASP A 142 -5.22 4.53 -9.88
C ASP A 142 -4.20 4.51 -11.03
N PRO A 143 -4.12 5.58 -11.84
CA PRO A 143 -3.13 5.68 -12.92
C PRO A 143 -1.70 5.93 -12.44
N VAL A 144 -1.50 6.39 -11.19
CA VAL A 144 -0.18 6.66 -10.60
C VAL A 144 -0.05 5.86 -9.30
N PRO A 145 0.80 4.83 -9.25
CA PRO A 145 0.83 3.92 -8.10
C PRO A 145 1.69 4.42 -6.93
N TYR A 146 2.45 5.52 -7.13
CA TYR A 146 3.33 6.08 -6.13
C TYR A 146 3.48 7.60 -6.34
N THR A 147 4.52 8.25 -5.82
CA THR A 147 4.77 9.70 -5.98
C THR A 147 5.20 10.06 -7.40
N PRO A 148 4.80 11.22 -7.95
CA PRO A 148 3.97 12.26 -7.33
C PRO A 148 2.50 11.88 -7.26
N PHE A 149 1.78 12.52 -6.32
CA PHE A 149 0.38 12.23 -6.08
C PHE A 149 -0.52 12.67 -7.24
N ASN A 150 -1.61 11.97 -7.40
CA ASN A 150 -2.67 12.27 -8.34
C ASN A 150 -4.04 12.14 -7.66
N SER A 151 -5.08 12.53 -8.36
CA SER A 151 -6.46 12.25 -7.99
C SER A 151 -7.28 11.90 -9.21
N CYS A 152 -8.35 11.17 -8.98
CA CYS A 152 -9.18 10.59 -10.02
C CYS A 152 -10.59 11.13 -10.00
N PHE A 153 -11.19 11.19 -11.19
CA PHE A 153 -12.62 11.32 -11.39
C PHE A 153 -13.14 10.05 -12.07
N VAL A 154 -14.24 9.50 -11.58
CA VAL A 154 -14.82 8.28 -12.12
C VAL A 154 -16.29 8.50 -12.49
N LYS A 155 -16.76 7.86 -13.57
CA LYS A 155 -18.18 7.65 -13.87
C LYS A 155 -18.42 6.17 -14.11
N PHE A 156 -19.40 5.61 -13.44
CA PHE A 156 -19.82 4.23 -13.69
C PHE A 156 -21.34 4.11 -13.67
N LYS A 157 -21.85 3.08 -14.32
CA LYS A 157 -23.27 2.75 -14.31
C LYS A 157 -23.48 1.48 -13.50
N ALA A 158 -24.22 1.56 -12.40
CA ALA A 158 -24.43 0.44 -11.48
C ALA A 158 -25.82 0.46 -10.88
N LYS A 159 -26.31 -0.73 -10.48
CA LYS A 159 -27.62 -0.94 -9.88
C LYS A 159 -27.52 -0.97 -8.35
N ARG A 160 -28.48 -0.34 -7.68
CA ARG A 160 -28.58 -0.35 -6.22
C ARG A 160 -29.02 -1.73 -5.67
N PRO A 161 -28.60 -2.10 -4.45
CA PRO A 161 -27.69 -1.34 -3.59
C PRO A 161 -26.25 -1.35 -4.15
N ILE A 162 -25.56 -0.22 -4.05
CA ILE A 162 -24.19 -0.09 -4.56
C ILE A 162 -23.22 -0.69 -3.52
N LYS A 163 -22.51 -1.73 -3.90
CA LYS A 163 -21.52 -2.40 -3.04
C LYS A 163 -20.12 -2.01 -3.47
N TYR A 164 -19.50 -1.15 -2.67
CA TYR A 164 -18.14 -0.70 -2.86
C TYR A 164 -17.15 -1.67 -2.22
N ALA A 165 -16.09 -1.95 -2.94
CA ALA A 165 -14.90 -2.64 -2.43
C ALA A 165 -13.66 -1.94 -2.98
N ILE A 166 -12.71 -1.62 -2.11
CA ILE A 166 -11.52 -0.86 -2.50
C ILE A 166 -10.29 -1.57 -1.94
N LYS A 167 -9.31 -1.82 -2.79
CA LYS A 167 -7.98 -2.24 -2.38
C LYS A 167 -7.09 -1.01 -2.36
N LEU A 168 -6.40 -0.82 -1.26
CA LEU A 168 -5.47 0.28 -1.03
C LEU A 168 -4.08 -0.28 -0.80
N ILE A 169 -3.09 0.33 -1.44
CA ILE A 169 -1.68 0.02 -1.23
C ILE A 169 -0.95 1.32 -0.92
N ASP A 170 -0.34 1.35 0.25
CA ASP A 170 0.71 2.30 0.56
C ASP A 170 2.03 1.74 0.02
N TRP A 171 2.58 2.42 -0.99
CA TRP A 171 3.68 1.89 -1.80
C TRP A 171 5.00 2.51 -1.39
N GLU A 172 5.65 1.88 -0.44
CA GLU A 172 6.93 2.31 0.09
C GLU A 172 8.12 1.85 -0.76
N GLU A 173 9.22 2.59 -0.73
CA GLU A 173 10.48 2.04 -1.23
C GLU A 173 10.85 0.76 -0.47
N ASN A 174 11.64 -0.10 -1.11
CA ASN A 174 11.90 -1.45 -0.65
C ASN A 174 10.62 -2.31 -0.46
N LEU A 175 9.59 -2.05 -1.28
CA LEU A 175 8.41 -2.89 -1.37
C LEU A 175 7.56 -2.88 -0.09
N GLY A 176 7.55 -1.77 0.64
CA GLY A 176 6.87 -1.65 1.92
C GLY A 176 7.57 -2.37 3.08
N ILE A 177 8.80 -2.81 2.88
CA ILE A 177 9.66 -3.39 3.91
C ILE A 177 10.88 -2.51 4.08
N GLY A 178 10.74 -1.36 4.69
CA GLY A 178 11.85 -0.50 4.90
C GLY A 178 11.48 0.96 4.97
N THR A 179 12.49 1.80 4.87
CA THR A 179 12.30 3.22 4.81
C THR A 179 12.12 3.70 3.39
N GLU A 180 11.33 4.70 3.25
CA GLU A 180 11.29 5.52 2.06
C GLU A 180 12.62 6.27 1.90
N LEU A 181 13.22 6.24 0.70
CA LEU A 181 14.40 7.01 0.35
C LEU A 181 14.02 8.16 -0.59
N ASN A 182 14.47 9.36 -0.27
CA ASN A 182 14.33 10.51 -1.15
C ASN A 182 15.70 11.12 -1.43
N ASN A 183 16.15 11.06 -2.68
CA ASN A 183 17.47 11.56 -3.11
C ASN A 183 18.64 11.05 -2.25
N GLY A 184 18.59 9.77 -1.86
CA GLY A 184 19.62 9.14 -1.03
C GLY A 184 19.51 9.42 0.47
N ASN A 185 18.54 10.21 0.91
CA ASN A 185 18.27 10.43 2.33
C ASN A 185 17.18 9.48 2.79
N ALA A 186 17.44 8.72 3.86
CA ALA A 186 16.45 7.88 4.49
C ALA A 186 15.37 8.76 5.13
N LEU A 187 14.12 8.48 4.79
CA LEU A 187 12.93 9.03 5.42
C LEU A 187 12.27 7.94 6.26
N TYR A 188 11.33 8.32 7.09
CA TYR A 188 10.41 7.37 7.71
C TYR A 188 9.53 6.76 6.62
N PRO A 189 9.01 5.52 6.84
CA PRO A 189 7.93 5.00 6.01
C PRO A 189 6.85 6.07 5.83
N GLY A 190 6.30 6.16 4.63
CA GLY A 190 5.26 7.11 4.29
C GLY A 190 3.96 6.88 5.03
N ASP A 191 2.96 7.60 4.67
CA ASP A 191 1.64 7.52 5.30
C ASP A 191 0.57 7.31 4.24
N GLY A 192 -0.20 6.23 4.41
CA GLY A 192 -1.37 5.94 3.59
C GLY A 192 -2.50 6.94 3.81
N GLY A 193 -3.54 6.81 3.02
CA GLY A 193 -4.76 7.60 3.19
C GLY A 193 -5.68 7.49 1.98
N PHE A 194 -6.97 7.40 2.24
CA PHE A 194 -7.98 7.31 1.19
C PHE A 194 -9.18 8.19 1.48
N ILE A 195 -9.61 8.98 0.50
CA ILE A 195 -10.84 9.75 0.59
C ILE A 195 -11.61 9.69 -0.73
N ALA A 196 -12.91 9.49 -0.65
CA ALA A 196 -13.79 9.47 -1.81
C ALA A 196 -15.18 10.05 -1.49
N LYS A 197 -15.77 10.67 -2.51
CA LYS A 197 -17.16 11.12 -2.50
C LYS A 197 -17.81 10.81 -3.84
N PHE A 198 -18.98 10.15 -3.76
CA PHE A 198 -19.76 9.74 -4.91
C PHE A 198 -21.09 10.50 -5.00
N SER A 199 -21.62 10.67 -6.19
CA SER A 199 -22.86 11.42 -6.46
C SER A 199 -24.13 10.72 -5.96
N ASP A 200 -24.03 9.44 -5.56
CA ASP A 200 -25.10 8.70 -4.91
C ASP A 200 -25.26 9.03 -3.40
N GLY A 201 -24.42 9.96 -2.91
CA GLY A 201 -24.36 10.35 -1.50
C GLY A 201 -23.37 9.55 -0.67
N THR A 202 -22.73 8.53 -1.23
CA THR A 202 -21.69 7.76 -0.53
C THR A 202 -20.43 8.60 -0.33
N ILE A 203 -19.97 8.67 0.91
CA ILE A 203 -18.73 9.33 1.32
C ILE A 203 -17.91 8.40 2.21
N THR A 204 -16.60 8.55 2.17
CA THR A 204 -15.72 7.86 3.12
C THR A 204 -15.84 8.45 4.52
N ASN A 205 -16.01 7.58 5.51
CA ASN A 205 -16.09 7.89 6.94
C ASN A 205 -15.92 6.59 7.75
N SER A 206 -16.07 6.67 9.08
CA SER A 206 -15.94 5.50 9.98
C SER A 206 -17.04 4.42 9.81
N ASN A 207 -18.05 4.64 8.99
CA ASN A 207 -19.06 3.60 8.69
C ASN A 207 -18.54 2.56 7.69
N TRP A 208 -17.47 2.87 6.97
CA TRP A 208 -16.79 1.89 6.15
C TRP A 208 -16.13 0.82 7.02
N LYS A 209 -15.98 -0.37 6.47
CA LYS A 209 -15.17 -1.43 7.07
C LYS A 209 -13.80 -1.44 6.45
N ALA A 210 -12.75 -1.58 7.28
CA ALA A 210 -11.36 -1.59 6.86
C ALA A 210 -10.62 -2.78 7.49
N GLN A 211 -9.89 -3.53 6.67
CA GLN A 211 -9.06 -4.64 7.14
C GLN A 211 -7.68 -4.57 6.53
N VAL A 212 -6.67 -4.68 7.37
CA VAL A 212 -5.26 -4.73 6.94
C VAL A 212 -4.84 -6.16 6.61
N PHE A 213 -4.01 -6.31 5.56
CA PHE A 213 -3.48 -7.59 5.09
C PHE A 213 -1.96 -7.61 4.98
N TYR A 214 -1.30 -6.46 5.13
CA TYR A 214 0.15 -6.34 5.15
C TYR A 214 0.57 -5.21 6.06
N ILE A 215 1.40 -5.53 7.07
CA ILE A 215 1.93 -4.58 8.05
C ILE A 215 3.46 -4.66 8.02
N ALA A 216 4.13 -3.56 7.69
CA ALA A 216 5.57 -3.43 7.62
C ALA A 216 5.99 -1.94 7.61
N PRO A 217 7.25 -1.60 7.98
CA PRO A 217 8.26 -2.44 8.60
C PRO A 217 8.12 -2.46 10.12
N LEU A 218 8.18 -3.63 10.73
CA LEU A 218 8.08 -3.81 12.17
C LEU A 218 9.43 -4.11 12.81
N SER A 219 9.72 -3.51 13.95
CA SER A 219 10.85 -3.89 14.80
C SER A 219 10.53 -5.12 15.68
N ASN A 220 9.26 -5.30 16.01
CA ASN A 220 8.75 -6.38 16.82
C ASN A 220 7.31 -6.71 16.41
N VAL A 221 7.05 -7.93 15.99
CA VAL A 221 5.72 -8.39 15.54
C VAL A 221 4.68 -8.43 16.66
N ASN A 222 5.12 -8.58 17.92
CA ASN A 222 4.22 -8.64 19.07
C ASN A 222 3.59 -7.28 19.46
N CYS A 223 3.95 -6.19 18.78
CA CYS A 223 3.25 -4.92 18.95
C CYS A 223 1.88 -4.92 18.27
N VAL A 224 1.67 -5.79 17.27
CA VAL A 224 0.38 -5.92 16.60
C VAL A 224 -0.56 -6.76 17.47
N ILE A 225 -1.71 -6.17 17.82
CA ILE A 225 -2.71 -6.81 18.67
C ILE A 225 -3.82 -7.34 17.79
N GLU A 226 -3.99 -8.67 17.77
CA GLU A 226 -5.14 -9.32 17.14
C GLU A 226 -6.23 -9.60 18.17
N ASN A 227 -7.47 -9.19 17.84
CA ASN A 227 -8.66 -9.51 18.62
C ASN A 227 -9.82 -9.82 17.66
N GLY A 228 -10.18 -11.09 17.55
CA GLY A 228 -11.09 -11.56 16.52
C GLY A 228 -10.54 -11.27 15.13
N SER A 229 -11.29 -10.55 14.32
CA SER A 229 -10.84 -10.11 12.98
C SER A 229 -10.02 -8.79 13.01
N SER A 230 -9.95 -8.10 14.14
CA SER A 230 -9.19 -6.85 14.26
C SER A 230 -7.69 -7.12 14.33
N ARG A 231 -6.92 -6.37 13.54
CA ARG A 231 -5.45 -6.39 13.49
C ARG A 231 -4.97 -4.97 13.74
N ASN A 232 -4.59 -4.67 14.97
CA ASN A 232 -4.30 -3.31 15.40
C ASN A 232 -2.79 -3.10 15.56
N SER A 233 -2.22 -2.25 14.73
CA SER A 233 -0.81 -1.84 14.71
C SER A 233 -0.58 -0.43 15.28
N SER A 234 -1.61 0.25 15.78
CA SER A 234 -1.51 1.64 16.25
C SER A 234 -0.50 1.85 17.40
N GLY A 235 -0.22 0.81 18.17
CA GLY A 235 0.81 0.81 19.24
C GLY A 235 2.22 0.42 18.78
N CYS A 236 2.41 0.14 17.49
CA CYS A 236 3.72 -0.26 16.98
C CYS A 236 4.62 0.96 16.72
N ASN A 237 5.91 0.79 17.02
CA ASN A 237 6.91 1.80 16.68
C ASN A 237 7.31 1.67 15.20
N VAL A 238 7.38 2.80 14.51
CA VAL A 238 7.91 2.90 13.16
C VAL A 238 9.43 2.73 13.19
N LEU A 239 9.98 1.88 12.33
CA LEU A 239 11.42 1.78 12.13
C LEU A 239 11.89 2.99 11.31
N PRO A 240 12.93 3.71 11.79
CA PRO A 240 13.44 4.88 11.08
C PRO A 240 14.25 4.53 9.82
N THR A 241 14.72 3.29 9.71
CA THR A 241 15.53 2.83 8.57
C THR A 241 15.21 1.39 8.22
N SER A 242 15.20 1.07 6.93
CA SER A 242 15.07 -0.31 6.51
C SER A 242 16.29 -1.10 6.91
N THR A 243 16.07 -2.29 7.41
CA THR A 243 17.13 -3.22 7.73
C THR A 243 16.71 -4.63 7.33
N ASN A 244 17.71 -5.49 7.10
CA ASN A 244 17.45 -6.93 6.94
C ASN A 244 16.82 -7.57 8.20
N ASN A 245 16.71 -6.79 9.28
CA ASN A 245 16.11 -7.22 10.53
C ASN A 245 14.65 -6.77 10.72
N ALA A 246 14.10 -5.98 9.76
CA ALA A 246 12.70 -5.60 9.78
C ALA A 246 11.81 -6.82 9.61
N TYR A 247 10.71 -6.85 10.33
CA TYR A 247 9.68 -7.87 10.20
C TYR A 247 8.47 -7.33 9.44
N ALA A 248 7.72 -8.24 8.85
CA ALA A 248 6.42 -7.96 8.30
C ALA A 248 5.41 -9.03 8.69
N LEU A 249 4.15 -8.65 8.74
CA LEU A 249 3.01 -9.53 8.94
C LEU A 249 2.13 -9.53 7.69
N HIS A 250 1.76 -10.72 7.26
CA HIS A 250 0.92 -10.94 6.09
C HIS A 250 -0.30 -11.80 6.44
N TRP A 251 -1.42 -11.54 5.78
CA TRP A 251 -2.62 -12.37 5.83
C TRP A 251 -3.11 -12.65 4.42
N GLU A 252 -3.69 -13.82 4.23
CA GLU A 252 -4.31 -14.17 2.94
C GLU A 252 -5.56 -13.35 2.69
N ILE A 253 -5.69 -12.84 1.48
CA ILE A 253 -6.89 -12.20 0.99
C ILE A 253 -7.76 -13.26 0.32
N ALA A 254 -9.02 -13.37 0.72
CA ALA A 254 -9.95 -14.25 0.03
C ALA A 254 -10.12 -13.81 -1.44
N ASN A 255 -10.07 -14.77 -2.37
CA ASN A 255 -10.16 -14.46 -3.80
C ASN A 255 -11.44 -13.70 -4.20
N ASN A 256 -12.52 -13.86 -3.42
CA ASN A 256 -13.80 -13.20 -3.65
C ASN A 256 -14.06 -12.00 -2.71
N TRP A 257 -13.03 -11.42 -2.11
CA TRP A 257 -13.16 -10.33 -1.13
C TRP A 257 -13.98 -9.13 -1.64
N PHE A 258 -14.04 -8.92 -2.96
CA PHE A 258 -14.79 -7.84 -3.61
C PHE A 258 -16.20 -8.27 -4.09
N ALA A 259 -16.55 -9.55 -3.95
CA ALA A 259 -17.85 -10.08 -4.39
C ALA A 259 -19.02 -9.44 -3.61
N THR A 260 -20.19 -9.44 -4.24
CA THR A 260 -21.39 -8.81 -3.66
C THR A 260 -21.92 -9.54 -2.44
N ASP A 261 -21.63 -10.83 -2.32
CA ASP A 261 -22.05 -11.72 -1.24
C ASP A 261 -20.94 -11.99 -0.20
N PHE A 262 -19.77 -11.38 -0.35
CA PHE A 262 -18.67 -11.52 0.61
C PHE A 262 -19.08 -10.94 1.97
N ASP A 263 -18.93 -11.75 3.02
CA ASP A 263 -19.19 -11.32 4.39
C ASP A 263 -17.97 -10.60 4.98
N TYR A 264 -18.12 -9.31 5.19
CA TYR A 264 -17.12 -8.44 5.83
C TYR A 264 -17.63 -7.81 7.14
N THR A 265 -18.73 -8.32 7.68
CA THR A 265 -19.38 -7.76 8.88
C THR A 265 -18.48 -7.78 10.11
N SER A 266 -17.62 -8.79 10.19
CA SER A 266 -16.62 -8.93 11.26
C SER A 266 -15.41 -7.96 11.13
N TRP A 267 -15.22 -7.30 9.98
CA TRP A 267 -14.12 -6.36 9.82
C TRP A 267 -14.30 -5.13 10.72
N PRO A 268 -13.20 -4.55 11.23
CA PRO A 268 -13.27 -3.32 11.99
C PRO A 268 -13.90 -2.17 11.19
N SER A 269 -14.44 -1.19 11.87
CA SER A 269 -14.73 0.10 11.24
C SER A 269 -13.44 0.78 10.82
N ALA A 270 -13.47 1.50 9.70
CA ALA A 270 -12.36 2.30 9.26
C ALA A 270 -12.00 3.36 10.31
N SER A 271 -10.72 3.57 10.52
CA SER A 271 -10.21 4.72 11.28
C SER A 271 -10.26 5.96 10.40
N THR A 272 -10.57 7.10 11.01
CA THR A 272 -10.57 8.40 10.32
C THR A 272 -9.36 9.21 10.71
N PHE A 273 -8.80 9.93 9.74
CA PHE A 273 -7.60 10.73 9.91
C PHE A 273 -7.80 12.15 9.42
N THR A 274 -7.05 13.08 9.97
CA THR A 274 -7.07 14.47 9.53
C THR A 274 -6.23 14.67 8.27
N THR A 275 -6.53 15.73 7.52
CA THR A 275 -5.72 16.13 6.36
C THR A 275 -4.24 16.34 6.73
N SER A 276 -3.97 16.84 7.95
CA SER A 276 -2.58 17.05 8.41
C SER A 276 -1.85 15.74 8.73
N GLN A 277 -2.54 14.65 9.07
CA GLN A 277 -1.95 13.34 9.30
C GLN A 277 -1.61 12.64 7.99
N VAL A 278 -2.45 12.81 6.96
CA VAL A 278 -2.22 12.22 5.62
C VAL A 278 -1.27 13.08 4.78
N GLY A 279 -1.19 14.40 5.02
CA GLY A 279 -0.30 15.29 4.31
C GLY A 279 -0.53 15.43 2.79
N PRO A 280 -1.77 15.34 2.27
CA PRO A 280 -2.02 15.33 0.84
C PRO A 280 -1.55 16.63 0.19
N LYS A 281 -1.16 16.54 -1.11
CA LYS A 281 -0.65 17.66 -1.89
C LYS A 281 -1.76 18.25 -2.80
N ASN A 282 -1.36 18.97 -3.84
CA ASN A 282 -2.25 19.69 -4.75
C ASN A 282 -3.32 18.80 -5.40
N ALA A 283 -3.04 17.52 -5.56
CA ALA A 283 -4.00 16.54 -6.06
C ALA A 283 -5.29 16.45 -5.21
N TYR A 284 -5.21 16.78 -3.94
CA TYR A 284 -6.36 16.90 -3.03
C TYR A 284 -6.70 18.36 -2.74
N THR A 285 -5.70 19.19 -2.38
CA THR A 285 -5.97 20.54 -1.85
C THR A 285 -6.63 21.47 -2.86
N ASN A 286 -6.40 21.24 -4.16
CA ASN A 286 -7.07 21.98 -5.24
C ASN A 286 -8.56 21.59 -5.39
N PHE A 287 -9.02 20.50 -4.76
CA PHE A 287 -10.36 19.94 -4.94
C PHE A 287 -11.10 19.68 -3.62
N THR A 288 -10.71 20.29 -2.53
CA THR A 288 -11.30 20.05 -1.19
C THR A 288 -12.81 20.16 -1.14
N ALA A 289 -13.41 21.09 -1.94
CA ALA A 289 -14.86 21.25 -2.03
C ALA A 289 -15.57 20.00 -2.60
N GLN A 290 -14.90 19.20 -3.42
CA GLN A 290 -15.43 17.97 -3.99
C GLN A 290 -15.49 16.82 -2.97
N PHE A 291 -14.75 16.95 -1.88
CA PHE A 291 -14.69 15.96 -0.80
C PHE A 291 -15.44 16.41 0.47
N ASN A 292 -16.24 17.49 0.39
CA ASN A 292 -17.00 17.97 1.54
C ASN A 292 -17.74 16.82 2.24
N ASP A 293 -17.70 16.81 3.58
CA ASP A 293 -18.28 15.80 4.47
C ASP A 293 -17.60 14.42 4.44
N ALA A 294 -16.74 14.15 3.46
CA ALA A 294 -15.91 12.94 3.45
C ALA A 294 -14.71 13.10 4.41
N GLN A 295 -14.25 11.99 4.92
CA GLN A 295 -13.09 11.91 5.81
C GLN A 295 -12.04 11.00 5.20
N PHE A 296 -10.75 11.28 5.44
CA PHE A 296 -9.70 10.31 5.16
C PHE A 296 -9.90 9.07 6.02
N VAL A 297 -9.85 7.92 5.40
CA VAL A 297 -10.02 6.62 6.06
C VAL A 297 -8.85 5.71 5.77
N TRP A 298 -8.55 4.85 6.73
CA TRP A 298 -7.55 3.79 6.65
C TRP A 298 -7.89 2.70 7.67
N SER A 299 -6.96 1.75 7.89
CA SER A 299 -7.00 0.81 9.01
C SER A 299 -6.50 1.47 10.31
N SER A 300 -5.81 0.76 11.16
CA SER A 300 -5.40 1.27 12.49
C SER A 300 -4.17 2.17 12.49
N ASN A 301 -3.36 2.12 11.42
CA ASN A 301 -2.08 2.84 11.33
C ASN A 301 -1.79 3.26 9.90
N LEU A 302 -1.64 4.58 9.67
CA LEU A 302 -1.37 5.13 8.35
C LEU A 302 0.00 4.70 7.78
N ILE A 303 0.98 4.48 8.67
CA ILE A 303 2.38 4.32 8.29
C ILE A 303 2.76 2.84 8.09
N LEU A 304 2.18 1.96 8.89
CA LEU A 304 2.61 0.56 8.90
C LEU A 304 1.66 -0.38 8.16
N ASP A 305 0.41 0.02 7.96
CA ASP A 305 -0.62 -0.82 7.35
C ASP A 305 -0.63 -0.62 5.82
N ASN A 306 0.25 -1.31 5.09
CA ASN A 306 0.54 -1.03 3.67
C ASN A 306 -0.42 -1.68 2.66
N LEU A 307 -1.24 -2.65 3.08
CA LEU A 307 -2.27 -3.25 2.23
C LEU A 307 -3.58 -3.31 3.01
N VAL A 308 -4.52 -2.46 2.62
CA VAL A 308 -5.81 -2.30 3.29
C VAL A 308 -6.95 -2.55 2.31
N LEU A 309 -7.95 -3.30 2.74
CA LEU A 309 -9.18 -3.48 1.99
C LEU A 309 -10.32 -2.74 2.69
N LEU A 310 -11.07 -1.98 1.91
CA LEU A 310 -12.26 -1.29 2.38
C LEU A 310 -13.53 -1.90 1.80
N ARG A 311 -14.59 -1.92 2.59
CA ARG A 311 -15.93 -2.36 2.15
C ARG A 311 -17.00 -1.40 2.66
N PHE A 312 -17.99 -1.14 1.79
CA PHE A 312 -19.18 -0.36 2.14
C PHE A 312 -20.37 -0.76 1.25
N THR A 313 -21.57 -0.70 1.80
CA THR A 313 -22.80 -0.83 1.01
C THR A 313 -23.57 0.49 1.10
N GLY A 314 -23.69 1.18 -0.03
CA GLY A 314 -24.55 2.36 -0.22
C GLY A 314 -25.99 1.94 -0.42
N ASN A 315 -26.92 2.77 0.02
CA ASN A 315 -28.35 2.54 -0.12
C ASN A 315 -28.86 2.74 -1.53
#